data_303ede4838e7fbcf75d440b3720f826b
#
_entry.id   303ede4838e7fbcf75d440b3720f826b
#
_cell.length_a   1.000
_cell.length_b   1.000
_cell.length_c   1.000
_cell.angle_alpha   90.00
_cell.angle_beta   90.00
_cell.angle_gamma   90.00
#
_symmetry.space_group_name_H-M   'P 1'
#
loop_
_entity.id
_entity.type
_entity.pdbx_description
1 polymer ?
#
loop_
_entity_poly.entity_id
_entity_poly.type
_entity_poly.pdbx_seq_one_letter_code
_entity_poly.pdbx_strand_id
1 'polypeptide(L)'
;EALRVLTLRGAPRVRHGLVLLFNNGEESLQDASHLYMTQEVVTRPTVRAVVNLEGCGVSGPTLLFQATDPALIEAFRHVPHPFGTVLASDVFSSGIIMSDTDFRQFQHYGHGLPGLDMAIVGSSYLYHTRRDVPKYMERGVVQHLGENAFSLIESLCLSESSPLPTIRPWPYETKRILPIYFSIFGSFLVLISPYLFKNLITTLSVLVNFMLSSINTTERRVRFIHMSMLSTIGVALSYVAAIVAANA
;
A
#
# COMPACT_ATOMS: atom_id res chain seq x y z
N GLU A 1 -10.97 15.96 10.75
CA GLU A 1 -10.85 17.10 9.81
C GLU A 1 -11.53 16.78 8.48
N ALA A 2 -11.31 15.61 7.84
CA ALA A 2 -11.97 15.23 6.59
C ALA A 2 -13.50 15.36 6.68
N LEU A 3 -14.11 14.87 7.76
CA LEU A 3 -15.54 15.00 8.00
C LEU A 3 -15.97 16.47 8.17
N ARG A 4 -15.20 17.27 8.88
CA ARG A 4 -15.46 18.70 9.04
C ARG A 4 -15.47 19.40 7.69
N VAL A 5 -14.52 19.08 6.83
CA VAL A 5 -14.47 19.64 5.46
C VAL A 5 -15.68 19.22 4.64
N LEU A 6 -16.09 17.95 4.72
CA LEU A 6 -17.30 17.47 4.04
C LEU A 6 -18.55 18.21 4.50
N THR A 7 -18.72 18.40 5.81
CA THR A 7 -19.87 19.12 6.35
C THR A 7 -19.87 20.60 5.98
N LEU A 8 -18.72 21.26 5.96
CA LEU A 8 -18.58 22.65 5.55
C LEU A 8 -18.86 22.87 4.06
N ARG A 9 -18.61 21.87 3.22
CA ARG A 9 -18.95 21.91 1.79
C ARG A 9 -20.42 21.65 1.48
N GLY A 10 -21.30 21.67 2.46
CA GLY A 10 -22.75 21.52 2.28
C GLY A 10 -23.22 20.06 2.27
N ALA A 11 -22.51 19.17 2.96
CA ALA A 11 -22.84 17.75 3.11
C ALA A 11 -23.27 17.11 1.77
N PRO A 12 -22.33 16.82 0.88
CA PRO A 12 -22.64 16.22 -0.41
C PRO A 12 -23.40 14.91 -0.18
N ARG A 13 -24.29 14.56 -1.11
CA ARG A 13 -25.12 13.36 -0.98
C ARG A 13 -24.21 12.14 -0.91
N VAL A 14 -24.10 11.54 0.28
CA VAL A 14 -23.35 10.32 0.51
C VAL A 14 -24.09 9.15 -0.18
N ARG A 15 -23.42 8.48 -1.08
CA ARG A 15 -23.96 7.32 -1.81
C ARG A 15 -23.74 6.03 -1.05
N HIS A 16 -22.60 5.93 -0.38
CA HIS A 16 -22.23 4.77 0.43
C HIS A 16 -21.93 5.24 1.85
N GLY A 17 -22.43 4.51 2.83
CA GLY A 17 -22.20 4.82 4.24
C GLY A 17 -20.71 4.79 4.60
N LEU A 18 -20.30 5.68 5.50
CA LEU A 18 -18.96 5.75 6.05
C LEU A 18 -19.02 5.38 7.53
N VAL A 19 -18.31 4.35 7.91
CA VAL A 19 -18.08 3.97 9.31
C VAL A 19 -16.70 4.46 9.72
N LEU A 20 -16.62 5.17 10.83
CA LEU A 20 -15.38 5.64 11.42
C LEU A 20 -15.09 4.82 12.67
N LEU A 21 -14.02 4.05 12.63
CA LEU A 21 -13.54 3.28 13.76
C LEU A 21 -12.32 3.99 14.37
N PHE A 22 -12.45 4.44 15.61
CA PHE A 22 -11.35 4.98 16.39
C PHE A 22 -10.88 3.92 17.37
N ASN A 23 -9.75 3.29 17.08
CA ASN A 23 -9.18 2.27 17.94
C ASN A 23 -8.26 2.92 18.98
N ASN A 24 -8.64 2.83 20.26
CA ASN A 24 -7.86 3.36 21.37
C ASN A 24 -6.91 2.33 22.00
N GLY A 25 -6.99 1.08 21.63
CA GLY A 25 -6.20 -0.02 22.19
C GLY A 25 -5.40 -0.78 21.13
N GLU A 26 -5.04 -0.12 20.02
CA GLU A 26 -4.36 -0.78 18.91
C GLU A 26 -3.04 -1.40 19.36
N GLU A 27 -2.20 -0.66 20.04
CA GLU A 27 -0.87 -1.06 20.53
C GLU A 27 -0.88 -2.20 21.58
N SER A 28 -2.03 -2.49 22.15
CA SER A 28 -2.17 -3.59 23.10
C SER A 28 -2.38 -4.92 22.39
N LEU A 29 -3.47 -5.09 21.69
CA LEU A 29 -3.85 -6.32 20.95
C LEU A 29 -4.83 -6.03 19.80
N GLN A 30 -4.90 -4.79 19.33
CA GLN A 30 -5.84 -4.36 18.29
C GLN A 30 -7.31 -4.60 18.69
N ASP A 31 -7.62 -4.38 19.96
CA ASP A 31 -8.87 -4.85 20.58
C ASP A 31 -10.12 -4.28 19.92
N ALA A 32 -10.14 -2.99 19.57
CA ALA A 32 -11.34 -2.39 19.01
C ALA A 32 -11.63 -2.86 17.58
N SER A 33 -10.61 -3.04 16.75
CA SER A 33 -10.77 -3.60 15.41
C SER A 33 -11.18 -5.08 15.47
N HIS A 34 -10.61 -5.83 16.42
CA HIS A 34 -11.02 -7.21 16.71
C HIS A 34 -12.48 -7.29 17.14
N LEU A 35 -12.90 -6.48 18.13
CA LEU A 35 -14.29 -6.44 18.59
C LEU A 35 -15.25 -6.02 17.48
N TYR A 36 -14.90 -5.03 16.68
CA TYR A 36 -15.70 -4.62 15.55
C TYR A 36 -15.90 -5.78 14.57
N MET A 37 -14.85 -6.50 14.24
CA MET A 37 -14.93 -7.61 13.27
C MET A 37 -15.58 -8.87 13.82
N THR A 38 -15.58 -9.08 15.12
CA THR A 38 -16.13 -10.30 15.72
C THR A 38 -17.52 -10.12 16.34
N GLN A 39 -17.83 -8.94 16.85
CA GLN A 39 -19.04 -8.73 17.68
C GLN A 39 -20.01 -7.69 17.14
N GLU A 40 -19.54 -6.75 16.30
CA GLU A 40 -20.43 -5.76 15.70
C GLU A 40 -21.33 -6.45 14.64
N VAL A 41 -22.64 -6.35 14.80
CA VAL A 41 -23.60 -7.12 13.97
C VAL A 41 -24.43 -6.24 13.03
N VAL A 42 -24.40 -4.92 13.19
CA VAL A 42 -25.23 -3.99 12.43
C VAL A 42 -24.50 -3.50 11.18
N THR A 43 -23.34 -2.91 11.36
CA THR A 43 -22.59 -2.27 10.25
C THR A 43 -21.59 -3.22 9.61
N ARG A 44 -20.93 -4.09 10.40
CA ARG A 44 -19.93 -5.03 9.87
C ARG A 44 -20.38 -5.80 8.62
N PRO A 45 -21.60 -6.41 8.57
CA PRO A 45 -22.03 -7.15 7.39
C PRO A 45 -22.21 -6.29 6.14
N THR A 46 -22.31 -4.97 6.31
CA THR A 46 -22.50 -4.01 5.22
C THR A 46 -21.20 -3.40 4.72
N VAL A 47 -20.11 -3.54 5.47
CA VAL A 47 -18.79 -3.02 5.07
C VAL A 47 -18.32 -3.69 3.78
N ARG A 48 -17.84 -2.93 2.84
CA ARG A 48 -17.34 -3.43 1.56
C ARG A 48 -15.85 -3.21 1.37
N ALA A 49 -15.29 -2.22 2.07
CA ALA A 49 -13.88 -1.91 2.04
C ALA A 49 -13.45 -1.25 3.35
N VAL A 50 -12.18 -1.37 3.67
CA VAL A 50 -11.54 -0.67 4.78
C VAL A 50 -10.38 0.18 4.26
N VAL A 51 -10.21 1.36 4.83
CA VAL A 51 -9.03 2.19 4.68
C VAL A 51 -8.45 2.38 6.07
N ASN A 52 -7.34 1.71 6.32
CA ASN A 52 -6.62 1.80 7.57
C ASN A 52 -5.59 2.93 7.50
N LEU A 53 -5.48 3.72 8.55
CA LEU A 53 -4.57 4.86 8.65
C LEU A 53 -3.68 4.66 9.86
N GLU A 54 -2.38 4.55 9.62
CA GLU A 54 -1.38 4.18 10.61
C GLU A 54 -0.25 5.20 10.73
N GLY A 55 0.46 5.11 11.85
CA GLY A 55 1.63 5.90 12.10
C GLY A 55 2.74 5.09 12.74
N CYS A 56 3.72 4.66 11.96
CA CYS A 56 4.95 4.04 12.44
C CYS A 56 6.18 4.93 12.20
N GLY A 57 5.97 6.23 12.10
CA GLY A 57 6.98 7.25 11.91
C GLY A 57 6.42 8.65 12.06
N VAL A 58 7.28 9.66 11.91
CA VAL A 58 6.92 11.06 12.14
C VAL A 58 7.21 11.96 10.93
N SER A 59 7.66 11.42 9.81
CA SER A 59 8.08 12.20 8.64
C SER A 59 7.86 11.48 7.32
N GLY A 60 8.08 12.21 6.23
CA GLY A 60 8.03 11.68 4.88
C GLY A 60 6.63 11.45 4.33
N PRO A 61 6.53 10.90 3.12
CA PRO A 61 5.26 10.63 2.47
C PRO A 61 4.52 9.47 3.13
N THR A 62 3.19 9.52 3.12
CA THR A 62 2.35 8.40 3.51
C THR A 62 2.50 7.26 2.52
N LEU A 63 2.93 6.11 2.98
CA LEU A 63 3.13 4.91 2.18
C LEU A 63 1.87 4.04 2.18
N LEU A 64 1.37 3.67 0.99
CA LEU A 64 0.48 2.52 0.85
C LEU A 64 1.33 1.26 0.92
N PHE A 65 1.29 0.57 2.05
CA PHE A 65 2.15 -0.61 2.27
C PHE A 65 1.39 -1.93 2.20
N GLN A 66 0.08 -1.94 2.37
CA GLN A 66 -0.75 -3.12 2.12
C GLN A 66 -2.00 -2.75 1.33
N ALA A 67 -2.38 -3.60 0.38
CA ALA A 67 -3.60 -3.49 -0.38
C ALA A 67 -4.08 -4.88 -0.81
N THR A 68 -5.39 -5.10 -0.80
CA THR A 68 -5.95 -6.45 -1.06
C THR A 68 -6.99 -6.47 -2.19
N ASP A 69 -7.20 -5.33 -2.86
CA ASP A 69 -8.19 -5.21 -3.91
C ASP A 69 -7.72 -4.33 -5.07
N PRO A 70 -7.77 -4.81 -6.32
CA PRO A 70 -7.32 -4.03 -7.47
C PRO A 70 -8.14 -2.76 -7.72
N ALA A 71 -9.44 -2.76 -7.41
CA ALA A 71 -10.28 -1.57 -7.60
C ALA A 71 -9.96 -0.48 -6.56
N LEU A 72 -9.57 -0.88 -5.35
CA LEU A 72 -9.10 0.06 -4.32
C LEU A 72 -7.71 0.61 -4.64
N ILE A 73 -6.81 -0.22 -5.19
CA ILE A 73 -5.50 0.25 -5.68
C ILE A 73 -5.68 1.26 -6.81
N GLU A 74 -6.62 1.01 -7.73
CA GLU A 74 -6.94 1.96 -8.80
C GLU A 74 -7.53 3.27 -8.22
N ALA A 75 -8.38 3.20 -7.20
CA ALA A 75 -8.86 4.41 -6.51
C ALA A 75 -7.70 5.17 -5.84
N PHE A 76 -6.77 4.46 -5.20
CA PHE A 76 -5.57 5.07 -4.61
C PHE A 76 -4.63 5.70 -5.64
N ARG A 77 -4.59 5.20 -6.85
CA ARG A 77 -3.80 5.80 -7.94
C ARG A 77 -4.15 7.25 -8.21
N HIS A 78 -5.37 7.66 -7.91
CA HIS A 78 -5.90 8.99 -8.19
C HIS A 78 -5.91 9.93 -6.98
N VAL A 79 -5.37 9.52 -5.83
CA VAL A 79 -5.20 10.42 -4.68
C VAL A 79 -4.15 11.50 -4.97
N PRO A 80 -4.15 12.61 -4.24
CA PRO A 80 -3.18 13.69 -4.47
C PRO A 80 -1.71 13.25 -4.37
N HIS A 81 -1.42 12.29 -3.49
CA HIS A 81 -0.07 11.84 -3.19
C HIS A 81 0.04 10.31 -3.23
N PRO A 82 0.01 9.70 -4.43
CA PRO A 82 -0.03 8.25 -4.56
C PRO A 82 1.36 7.62 -4.36
N PHE A 83 1.76 7.48 -3.12
CA PHE A 83 3.05 6.88 -2.76
C PHE A 83 2.84 5.45 -2.23
N GLY A 84 3.42 4.45 -2.92
CA GLY A 84 3.23 3.04 -2.58
C GLY A 84 4.09 2.11 -3.41
N THR A 85 4.26 0.89 -2.92
CA THR A 85 4.97 -0.17 -3.63
C THR A 85 4.47 -1.54 -3.20
N VAL A 86 4.25 -2.44 -4.15
CA VAL A 86 3.88 -3.82 -3.88
C VAL A 86 4.94 -4.55 -3.03
N LEU A 87 6.20 -4.12 -3.12
CA LEU A 87 7.28 -4.71 -2.33
C LEU A 87 7.02 -4.58 -0.82
N ALA A 88 6.48 -3.46 -0.37
CA ALA A 88 6.11 -3.29 1.03
C ALA A 88 5.04 -4.32 1.45
N SER A 89 4.03 -4.53 0.62
CA SER A 89 3.01 -5.55 0.84
C SER A 89 3.58 -6.97 0.89
N ASP A 90 4.52 -7.28 0.00
CA ASP A 90 5.18 -8.59 -0.05
C ASP A 90 6.04 -8.83 1.20
N VAL A 91 6.74 -7.81 1.68
CA VAL A 91 7.56 -7.90 2.91
C VAL A 91 6.67 -8.14 4.14
N PHE A 92 5.54 -7.45 4.26
CA PHE A 92 4.58 -7.69 5.35
C PHE A 92 3.96 -9.08 5.27
N SER A 93 3.51 -9.50 4.10
CA SER A 93 2.89 -10.82 3.90
C SER A 93 3.86 -11.99 4.05
N SER A 94 5.16 -11.77 3.90
CA SER A 94 6.20 -12.79 4.07
C SER A 94 6.45 -13.19 5.52
N GLY A 95 5.98 -12.40 6.49
CA GLY A 95 6.26 -12.61 7.91
C GLY A 95 7.68 -12.23 8.37
N ILE A 96 8.47 -11.58 7.50
CA ILE A 96 9.79 -11.05 7.88
C ILE A 96 9.64 -9.93 8.92
N ILE A 97 8.62 -9.11 8.78
CA ILE A 97 8.23 -8.11 9.77
C ILE A 97 7.22 -8.75 10.71
N MET A 98 7.59 -8.88 11.98
CA MET A 98 6.72 -9.42 13.03
C MET A 98 5.90 -8.31 13.71
N SER A 99 5.43 -7.36 12.94
CA SER A 99 4.55 -6.27 13.36
C SER A 99 3.30 -6.29 12.49
N ASP A 100 2.19 -5.96 13.10
CA ASP A 100 0.89 -5.91 12.43
C ASP A 100 0.19 -4.57 12.74
N THR A 101 -0.85 -4.28 11.99
CA THR A 101 -1.74 -3.16 12.19
C THR A 101 -3.17 -3.66 12.35
N ASP A 102 -4.11 -2.78 12.66
CA ASP A 102 -5.54 -3.10 12.65
C ASP A 102 -6.01 -3.79 11.37
N PHE A 103 -5.29 -3.57 10.26
CA PHE A 103 -5.57 -4.19 8.97
C PHE A 103 -5.60 -5.71 9.03
N ARG A 104 -4.77 -6.32 9.88
CA ARG A 104 -4.78 -7.77 10.14
C ARG A 104 -6.13 -8.24 10.65
N GLN A 105 -6.76 -7.52 11.57
CA GLN A 105 -8.05 -7.89 12.12
C GLN A 105 -9.13 -7.87 11.04
N PHE A 106 -9.11 -6.86 10.16
CA PHE A 106 -10.01 -6.76 9.02
C PHE A 106 -9.78 -7.89 8.02
N GLN A 107 -8.53 -8.29 7.78
CA GLN A 107 -8.22 -9.40 6.88
C GLN A 107 -8.59 -10.76 7.48
N HIS A 108 -8.25 -11.00 8.73
CA HIS A 108 -8.42 -12.31 9.37
C HIS A 108 -9.88 -12.57 9.71
N TYR A 109 -10.50 -11.70 10.50
CA TYR A 109 -11.88 -11.86 10.96
C TYR A 109 -12.91 -11.31 9.96
N GLY A 110 -12.49 -10.48 9.02
CA GLY A 110 -13.29 -10.03 7.89
C GLY A 110 -13.26 -10.99 6.70
N HIS A 111 -12.60 -12.17 6.84
CA HIS A 111 -12.47 -13.15 5.75
C HIS A 111 -11.96 -12.54 4.44
N GLY A 112 -10.89 -11.74 4.54
CA GLY A 112 -10.31 -11.06 3.38
C GLY A 112 -11.07 -9.81 2.94
N LEU A 113 -11.61 -9.04 3.88
CA LEU A 113 -12.25 -7.75 3.62
C LEU A 113 -11.31 -6.86 2.77
N PRO A 114 -11.76 -6.42 1.58
CA PRO A 114 -10.95 -5.55 0.75
C PRO A 114 -10.49 -4.29 1.46
N GLY A 115 -9.23 -3.92 1.28
CA GLY A 115 -8.73 -2.73 1.98
C GLY A 115 -7.43 -2.18 1.46
N LEU A 116 -7.14 -0.99 1.97
CA LEU A 116 -5.90 -0.26 1.83
C LEU A 116 -5.35 0.01 3.24
N ASP A 117 -4.05 -0.16 3.42
CA ASP A 117 -3.34 0.14 4.65
C ASP A 117 -2.25 1.17 4.36
N MET A 118 -2.37 2.35 4.95
CA MET A 118 -1.52 3.49 4.71
C MET A 118 -0.85 3.95 6.00
N ALA A 119 0.46 4.18 5.95
CA ALA A 119 1.22 4.60 7.12
C ALA A 119 2.17 5.76 6.85
N ILE A 120 2.38 6.58 7.86
CA ILE A 120 3.52 7.48 7.96
C ILE A 120 4.70 6.65 8.45
N VAL A 121 5.76 6.50 7.64
CA VAL A 121 6.86 5.56 7.92
C VAL A 121 8.23 6.23 8.08
N GLY A 122 8.37 7.50 7.70
CA GLY A 122 9.66 8.20 7.79
C GLY A 122 10.06 8.46 9.24
N SER A 123 11.37 8.44 9.51
CA SER A 123 11.94 8.60 10.87
C SER A 123 11.39 7.60 11.89
N SER A 124 11.17 6.36 11.47
CA SER A 124 10.61 5.28 12.30
C SER A 124 11.47 4.90 13.52
N TYR A 125 12.70 5.36 13.61
CA TYR A 125 13.53 5.20 14.81
C TYR A 125 12.97 5.92 16.05
N LEU A 126 12.00 6.80 15.89
CA LEU A 126 11.26 7.45 16.99
C LEU A 126 10.05 6.64 17.45
N TYR A 127 9.53 5.78 16.56
CA TYR A 127 8.34 4.96 16.80
C TYR A 127 8.54 4.05 18.03
N HIS A 128 7.50 3.91 18.84
CA HIS A 128 7.50 3.17 20.12
C HIS A 128 8.56 3.67 21.14
N THR A 129 8.97 4.90 21.05
CA THR A 129 9.87 5.53 22.04
C THR A 129 9.18 6.69 22.74
N ARG A 130 9.80 7.19 23.84
CA ARG A 130 9.33 8.41 24.52
C ARG A 130 9.42 9.66 23.65
N ARG A 131 10.06 9.58 22.49
CA ARG A 131 10.19 10.67 21.53
C ARG A 131 9.11 10.62 20.43
N ASP A 132 8.26 9.62 20.43
CA ASP A 132 7.09 9.56 19.55
C ASP A 132 6.02 10.50 20.11
N VAL A 133 6.20 11.77 19.85
CA VAL A 133 5.35 12.87 20.30
C VAL A 133 5.16 13.90 19.18
N PRO A 134 4.03 14.64 19.18
CA PRO A 134 3.70 15.61 18.11
C PRO A 134 4.79 16.66 17.83
N LYS A 135 5.65 16.95 18.82
CA LYS A 135 6.76 17.91 18.69
C LYS A 135 7.76 17.51 17.59
N TYR A 136 7.97 16.22 17.39
CA TYR A 136 8.91 15.70 16.39
C TYR A 136 8.26 15.35 15.06
N MET A 137 6.95 15.52 14.97
CA MET A 137 6.25 15.29 13.73
C MET A 137 6.58 16.38 12.71
N GLU A 138 7.00 15.98 11.53
CA GLU A 138 7.29 16.88 10.42
C GLU A 138 6.03 17.62 9.98
N ARG A 139 6.18 18.91 9.67
CA ARG A 139 5.05 19.72 9.17
C ARG A 139 4.59 19.21 7.83
N GLY A 140 3.29 19.01 7.69
CA GLY A 140 2.67 18.58 6.43
C GLY A 140 2.45 17.07 6.34
N VAL A 141 3.10 16.24 7.16
CA VAL A 141 2.96 14.77 7.07
C VAL A 141 1.54 14.30 7.35
N VAL A 142 0.90 14.86 8.37
CA VAL A 142 -0.52 14.56 8.69
C VAL A 142 -1.46 15.13 7.62
N GLN A 143 -1.11 16.27 7.03
CA GLN A 143 -1.86 16.83 5.92
C GLN A 143 -1.80 15.93 4.70
N HIS A 144 -0.63 15.40 4.37
CA HIS A 144 -0.42 14.46 3.28
C HIS A 144 -1.29 13.19 3.44
N LEU A 145 -1.29 12.58 4.64
CA LEU A 145 -2.16 11.45 4.95
C LEU A 145 -3.63 11.84 4.84
N GLY A 146 -4.00 13.01 5.39
CA GLY A 146 -5.37 13.50 5.40
C GLY A 146 -5.91 13.81 4.01
N GLU A 147 -5.10 14.35 3.11
CA GLU A 147 -5.51 14.62 1.72
C GLU A 147 -5.75 13.32 0.94
N ASN A 148 -4.90 12.32 1.12
CA ASN A 148 -5.11 11.00 0.53
C ASN A 148 -6.38 10.33 1.08
N ALA A 149 -6.56 10.33 2.40
CA ALA A 149 -7.75 9.78 3.05
C ALA A 149 -9.03 10.50 2.61
N PHE A 150 -9.00 11.82 2.52
CA PHE A 150 -10.13 12.61 2.05
C PHE A 150 -10.50 12.29 0.60
N SER A 151 -9.51 12.23 -0.29
CA SER A 151 -9.71 11.85 -1.70
C SER A 151 -10.31 10.45 -1.84
N LEU A 152 -9.87 9.49 -1.01
CA LEU A 152 -10.46 8.15 -0.97
C LEU A 152 -11.92 8.19 -0.50
N ILE A 153 -12.26 8.97 0.53
CA ILE A 153 -13.66 9.15 0.95
C ILE A 153 -14.50 9.72 -0.18
N GLU A 154 -14.01 10.75 -0.89
CA GLU A 154 -14.71 11.32 -2.04
C GLU A 154 -14.92 10.27 -3.14
N SER A 155 -13.88 9.57 -3.52
CA SER A 155 -13.94 8.54 -4.56
C SER A 155 -14.84 7.36 -4.19
N LEU A 156 -14.73 6.86 -2.96
CA LEU A 156 -15.43 5.66 -2.53
C LEU A 156 -16.87 5.94 -2.09
N CYS A 157 -17.11 7.02 -1.34
CA CYS A 157 -18.40 7.26 -0.71
C CYS A 157 -19.30 8.25 -1.46
N LEU A 158 -18.73 9.17 -2.25
CA LEU A 158 -19.50 10.24 -2.89
C LEU A 158 -19.59 10.10 -4.41
N SER A 159 -18.58 9.52 -5.06
CA SER A 159 -18.50 9.43 -6.53
C SER A 159 -19.57 8.52 -7.13
N GLU A 160 -20.07 8.89 -8.29
CA GLU A 160 -20.93 8.03 -9.13
C GLU A 160 -20.17 6.83 -9.69
N SER A 161 -18.87 6.99 -9.92
CA SER A 161 -17.97 5.95 -10.40
C SER A 161 -17.30 5.15 -9.28
N SER A 162 -17.87 5.18 -8.07
CA SER A 162 -17.34 4.41 -6.95
C SER A 162 -17.19 2.93 -7.30
N PRO A 163 -16.05 2.30 -6.99
CA PRO A 163 -15.87 0.86 -7.21
C PRO A 163 -16.61 -0.01 -6.19
N LEU A 164 -17.10 0.55 -5.09
CA LEU A 164 -17.72 -0.23 -4.01
C LEU A 164 -18.89 -1.14 -4.46
N PRO A 165 -19.74 -0.76 -5.41
CA PRO A 165 -20.80 -1.66 -5.90
C PRO A 165 -20.26 -2.93 -6.58
N THR A 166 -19.06 -2.88 -7.17
CA THR A 166 -18.43 -4.03 -7.82
C THR A 166 -17.73 -4.95 -6.84
N ILE A 167 -17.44 -4.46 -5.64
CA ILE A 167 -16.85 -5.24 -4.56
C ILE A 167 -17.96 -6.08 -3.94
N ARG A 168 -17.81 -7.42 -3.95
CA ARG A 168 -18.79 -8.32 -3.39
C ARG A 168 -18.96 -8.07 -1.89
N PRO A 169 -20.20 -8.16 -1.37
CA PRO A 169 -20.41 -8.11 0.07
C PRO A 169 -19.82 -9.36 0.76
N TRP A 170 -19.61 -9.24 2.06
CA TRP A 170 -19.17 -10.34 2.92
C TRP A 170 -20.06 -11.61 2.75
N PRO A 171 -19.50 -12.84 2.78
CA PRO A 171 -18.09 -13.18 2.96
C PRO A 171 -17.27 -13.08 1.68
N TYR A 172 -16.01 -12.65 1.81
CA TYR A 172 -15.08 -12.44 0.69
C TYR A 172 -14.28 -13.73 0.44
N GLU A 173 -14.75 -14.60 -0.40
CA GLU A 173 -14.16 -15.94 -0.58
C GLU A 173 -13.07 -16.01 -1.67
N THR A 174 -12.86 -14.98 -2.46
CA THR A 174 -11.97 -15.06 -3.63
C THR A 174 -10.67 -14.31 -3.42
N LYS A 175 -9.54 -15.04 -3.51
CA LYS A 175 -8.22 -14.43 -3.64
C LYS A 175 -8.17 -13.64 -4.95
N ARG A 176 -7.97 -12.33 -4.85
CA ARG A 176 -7.92 -11.43 -6.00
C ARG A 176 -6.51 -11.36 -6.57
N ILE A 177 -6.41 -11.23 -7.88
CA ILE A 177 -5.14 -11.02 -8.56
C ILE A 177 -4.86 -9.53 -8.50
N LEU A 178 -3.85 -9.14 -7.71
CA LEU A 178 -3.47 -7.75 -7.54
C LEU A 178 -2.51 -7.31 -8.67
N PRO A 179 -2.61 -6.05 -9.12
CA PRO A 179 -1.60 -5.48 -9.99
C PRO A 179 -0.28 -5.31 -9.24
N ILE A 180 0.82 -5.34 -9.98
CA ILE A 180 2.10 -4.84 -9.48
C ILE A 180 2.03 -3.33 -9.52
N TYR A 181 2.32 -2.69 -8.41
CA TYR A 181 2.26 -1.23 -8.31
C TYR A 181 3.50 -0.65 -7.65
N PHE A 182 3.89 0.51 -8.11
CA PHE A 182 4.95 1.32 -7.51
C PHE A 182 4.78 2.78 -7.91
N SER A 183 5.24 3.67 -7.05
CA SER A 183 5.23 5.10 -7.35
C SER A 183 6.50 5.57 -8.03
N ILE A 184 6.32 6.52 -8.94
CA ILE A 184 7.41 7.25 -9.59
C ILE A 184 7.38 8.69 -9.09
N PHE A 185 8.50 9.16 -8.57
CA PHE A 185 8.69 10.52 -8.00
C PHE A 185 7.65 10.90 -6.93
N GLY A 186 7.02 9.92 -6.27
CA GLY A 186 5.97 10.17 -5.28
C GLY A 186 4.71 10.85 -5.80
N SER A 187 4.56 10.96 -7.13
CA SER A 187 3.46 11.71 -7.78
C SER A 187 2.61 10.85 -8.70
N PHE A 188 3.11 9.72 -9.12
CA PHE A 188 2.42 8.82 -10.06
C PHE A 188 2.50 7.39 -9.58
N LEU A 189 1.37 6.72 -9.46
CA LEU A 189 1.32 5.29 -9.21
C LEU A 189 1.18 4.54 -10.54
N VAL A 190 2.17 3.72 -10.85
CA VAL A 190 2.16 2.83 -12.01
C VAL A 190 1.53 1.52 -11.60
N LEU A 191 0.59 1.04 -12.40
CA LEU A 191 -0.05 -0.26 -12.23
C LEU A 191 0.29 -1.15 -13.42
N ILE A 192 0.83 -2.33 -13.17
CA ILE A 192 1.17 -3.31 -14.20
C ILE A 192 0.38 -4.59 -13.94
N SER A 193 -0.31 -5.08 -14.94
CA SER A 193 -0.96 -6.38 -14.86
C SER A 193 0.08 -7.48 -14.59
N PRO A 194 -0.14 -8.39 -13.62
CA PRO A 194 0.76 -9.51 -13.36
C PRO A 194 1.02 -10.38 -14.59
N TYR A 195 0.01 -10.53 -15.46
CA TYR A 195 0.15 -11.26 -16.71
C TYR A 195 1.10 -10.55 -17.69
N LEU A 196 0.94 -9.22 -17.82
CA LEU A 196 1.84 -8.42 -18.66
C LEU A 196 3.28 -8.50 -18.12
N PHE A 197 3.46 -8.35 -16.82
CA PHE A 197 4.77 -8.45 -16.18
C PHE A 197 5.41 -9.82 -16.38
N LYS A 198 4.65 -10.90 -16.16
CA LYS A 198 5.11 -12.26 -16.42
C LYS A 198 5.55 -12.44 -17.87
N ASN A 199 4.74 -11.99 -18.84
CA ASN A 199 5.07 -12.10 -20.24
C ASN A 199 6.33 -11.30 -20.60
N LEU A 200 6.48 -10.09 -20.05
CA LEU A 200 7.66 -9.27 -20.26
C LEU A 200 8.93 -9.96 -19.73
N ILE A 201 8.90 -10.48 -18.50
CA ILE A 201 10.03 -11.21 -17.91
C ILE A 201 10.36 -12.47 -18.71
N THR A 202 9.34 -13.22 -19.12
CA THR A 202 9.53 -14.41 -19.95
C THR A 202 10.19 -14.07 -21.29
N THR A 203 9.68 -13.05 -21.98
CA THR A 203 10.24 -12.59 -23.26
C THR A 203 11.68 -12.12 -23.10
N LEU A 204 11.96 -11.32 -22.05
CA LEU A 204 13.32 -10.86 -21.76
C LEU A 204 14.25 -12.03 -21.47
N SER A 205 13.80 -13.00 -20.69
CA SER A 205 14.57 -14.22 -20.39
C SER A 205 14.89 -15.03 -21.65
N VAL A 206 13.94 -15.18 -22.56
CA VAL A 206 14.15 -15.86 -23.85
C VAL A 206 15.16 -15.08 -24.71
N LEU A 207 15.05 -13.76 -24.78
CA LEU A 207 15.99 -12.92 -25.53
C LEU A 207 17.41 -13.02 -24.97
N VAL A 208 17.56 -12.95 -23.65
CA VAL A 208 18.88 -13.12 -22.99
C VAL A 208 19.48 -14.50 -23.27
N ASN A 209 18.67 -15.55 -23.17
CA ASN A 209 19.14 -16.91 -23.51
C ASN A 209 19.53 -17.03 -24.98
N PHE A 210 18.75 -16.44 -25.91
CA PHE A 210 19.08 -16.40 -27.31
C PHE A 210 20.40 -15.66 -27.57
N MET A 211 20.58 -14.47 -26.98
CA MET A 211 21.82 -13.71 -27.07
C MET A 211 23.01 -14.53 -26.52
N LEU A 212 22.87 -15.19 -25.37
CA LEU A 212 23.89 -16.05 -24.79
C LEU A 212 24.22 -17.24 -25.71
N SER A 213 23.22 -17.87 -26.33
CA SER A 213 23.41 -19.00 -27.23
C SER A 213 24.12 -18.61 -28.54
N SER A 214 23.95 -17.37 -29.01
CA SER A 214 24.60 -16.85 -30.20
C SER A 214 26.10 -16.54 -30.00
N ILE A 215 26.60 -16.53 -28.75
CA ILE A 215 28.01 -16.32 -28.44
C ILE A 215 28.78 -17.61 -28.64
N ASN A 216 29.59 -17.68 -29.70
CA ASN A 216 30.23 -18.92 -30.19
C ASN A 216 31.41 -19.44 -29.35
N THR A 217 31.93 -18.68 -28.39
CA THR A 217 33.04 -19.14 -27.56
C THR A 217 32.66 -19.18 -26.09
N THR A 218 33.04 -20.23 -25.39
CA THR A 218 32.81 -20.39 -23.95
C THR A 218 33.38 -19.21 -23.15
N GLU A 219 34.54 -18.72 -23.57
CA GLU A 219 35.17 -17.56 -22.94
C GLU A 219 34.37 -16.26 -23.05
N ARG A 220 33.78 -16.01 -24.20
CA ARG A 220 32.88 -14.85 -24.40
C ARG A 220 31.59 -14.98 -23.60
N ARG A 221 31.02 -16.19 -23.49
CA ARG A 221 29.83 -16.44 -22.66
C ARG A 221 30.11 -16.17 -21.20
N VAL A 222 31.21 -16.68 -20.65
CA VAL A 222 31.62 -16.45 -19.27
C VAL A 222 31.83 -14.95 -19.01
N ARG A 223 32.52 -14.27 -19.91
CA ARG A 223 32.76 -12.82 -19.82
C ARG A 223 31.43 -12.01 -19.83
N PHE A 224 30.50 -12.37 -20.71
CA PHE A 224 29.18 -11.74 -20.79
C PHE A 224 28.37 -11.95 -19.48
N ILE A 225 28.36 -13.18 -18.96
CA ILE A 225 27.69 -13.49 -17.69
C ILE A 225 28.32 -12.69 -16.55
N HIS A 226 29.64 -12.64 -16.44
CA HIS A 226 30.36 -11.84 -15.45
C HIS A 226 29.99 -10.35 -15.56
N MET A 227 30.00 -9.78 -16.74
CA MET A 227 29.65 -8.36 -16.95
C MET A 227 28.20 -8.08 -16.59
N SER A 228 27.29 -8.98 -16.93
CA SER A 228 25.86 -8.86 -16.56
C SER A 228 25.65 -8.92 -15.05
N MET A 229 26.31 -9.84 -14.37
CA MET A 229 26.26 -9.94 -12.91
C MET A 229 26.82 -8.68 -12.22
N LEU A 230 27.98 -8.21 -12.67
CA LEU A 230 28.58 -6.97 -12.15
C LEU A 230 27.70 -5.75 -12.37
N SER A 231 27.07 -5.65 -13.55
CA SER A 231 26.11 -4.57 -13.84
C SER A 231 24.90 -4.63 -12.92
N THR A 232 24.32 -5.82 -12.70
CA THR A 232 23.16 -5.99 -11.81
C THR A 232 23.53 -5.63 -10.36
N ILE A 233 24.70 -6.08 -9.89
CA ILE A 233 25.20 -5.72 -8.56
C ILE A 233 25.43 -4.20 -8.46
N GLY A 234 26.00 -3.58 -9.49
CA GLY A 234 26.22 -2.14 -9.53
C GLY A 234 24.92 -1.34 -9.44
N VAL A 235 23.88 -1.76 -10.16
CA VAL A 235 22.54 -1.15 -10.08
C VAL A 235 21.95 -1.31 -8.68
N ALA A 236 22.03 -2.50 -8.10
CA ALA A 236 21.53 -2.75 -6.75
C ALA A 236 22.25 -1.89 -5.70
N LEU A 237 23.58 -1.80 -5.77
CA LEU A 237 24.36 -0.96 -4.87
C LEU A 237 24.07 0.53 -5.05
N SER A 238 23.86 1.00 -6.29
CA SER A 238 23.49 2.38 -6.57
C SER A 238 22.12 2.71 -5.97
N TYR A 239 21.18 1.79 -6.04
CA TYR A 239 19.85 1.95 -5.44
C TYR A 239 19.94 2.02 -3.90
N VAL A 240 20.71 1.12 -3.28
CA VAL A 240 20.95 1.16 -1.82
C VAL A 240 21.63 2.47 -1.42
N ALA A 241 22.65 2.91 -2.17
CA ALA A 241 23.34 4.17 -1.89
C ALA A 241 22.40 5.38 -2.01
N ALA A 242 21.50 5.38 -3.00
CA ALA A 242 20.49 6.44 -3.15
C ALA A 242 19.51 6.46 -1.97
N ILE A 243 19.07 5.31 -1.48
CA ILE A 243 18.22 5.22 -0.28
C ILE A 243 18.95 5.76 0.95
N VAL A 244 20.20 5.36 1.16
CA VAL A 244 21.01 5.84 2.29
C VAL A 244 21.21 7.35 2.23
N ALA A 245 21.56 7.87 1.04
CA ALA A 245 21.75 9.31 0.85
C ALA A 245 20.46 10.13 1.03
N ALA A 246 19.30 9.56 0.70
CA ALA A 246 18.01 10.22 0.90
C ALA A 246 17.55 10.24 2.37
N ASN A 247 18.16 9.42 3.24
CA ASN A 247 17.83 9.32 4.67
C ASN A 247 18.95 9.89 5.57
N ALA A 248 20.01 10.44 5.02
CA ALA A 248 21.08 11.13 5.73
C ALA A 248 20.83 12.64 5.81
#